data_50bb41ea769d618ec057020b0abd75de
#
_entry.id   50bb41ea769d618ec057020b0abd75de
#
_cell.length_a   1.000
_cell.length_b   1.000
_cell.length_c   1.000
_cell.angle_alpha   90.00
_cell.angle_beta   90.00
_cell.angle_gamma   90.00
#
_symmetry.space_group_name_H-M   'P 1'
#
loop_
_entity.id
_entity.type
_entity.pdbx_description
1 polymer ?
#
loop_
_entity_poly.entity_id
_entity_poly.type
_entity_poly.pdbx_seq_one_letter_code
_entity_poly.pdbx_strand_id
1 'polypeptide(L)'
;MQEHYNLSDTEYQIVQLFWKSPDPLPFNEILKYCNEELQLNWAVGTAQTYLNRLVLKGILKTNNKRYRKLYSAQLSEAELAQKYAHQFVDDSFGGSLKNFLVSFTQGTQLSQNDVNELIDILHSNISDDNT
;
A
#
# COMPACT_ATOMS: atom_id res chain seq x y z
N MET A 1 2.91 17.64 -0.19
CA MET A 1 2.02 16.54 0.16
C MET A 1 2.74 15.23 -0.07
N GLN A 2 2.82 14.41 0.96
CA GLN A 2 3.48 13.11 0.83
C GLN A 2 2.45 12.05 0.47
N GLU A 3 2.83 11.15 -0.42
CA GLU A 3 2.01 10.00 -0.78
C GLU A 3 2.75 8.74 -0.36
N HIS A 4 1.98 7.78 0.16
CA HIS A 4 2.51 6.49 0.60
C HIS A 4 1.92 5.42 -0.29
N TYR A 5 2.75 4.79 -1.12
CA TYR A 5 2.31 3.72 -2.04
C TYR A 5 1.15 4.19 -2.94
N ASN A 6 1.21 5.44 -3.39
CA ASN A 6 0.16 6.09 -4.19
C ASN A 6 -1.12 6.36 -3.40
N LEU A 7 -1.05 6.40 -2.08
CA LEU A 7 -2.13 6.82 -1.21
C LEU A 7 -1.87 8.23 -0.72
N SER A 8 -2.92 9.03 -0.58
CA SER A 8 -2.80 10.32 0.08
C SER A 8 -2.48 10.12 1.56
N ASP A 9 -2.04 11.19 2.24
CA ASP A 9 -1.78 11.13 3.68
C ASP A 9 -3.00 10.65 4.45
N THR A 10 -4.18 11.16 4.11
CA THR A 10 -5.42 10.78 4.77
C THR A 10 -5.76 9.31 4.52
N GLU A 11 -5.66 8.86 3.27
CA GLU A 11 -5.90 7.47 2.95
C GLU A 11 -4.94 6.55 3.70
N TYR A 12 -3.67 6.93 3.75
CA TYR A 12 -2.66 6.13 4.43
C TYR A 12 -2.97 6.02 5.93
N GLN A 13 -3.37 7.11 6.58
CA GLN A 13 -3.73 7.12 7.99
C GLN A 13 -4.91 6.18 8.27
N ILE A 14 -5.90 6.18 7.38
CA ILE A 14 -7.06 5.30 7.52
C ILE A 14 -6.65 3.84 7.38
N VAL A 15 -5.86 3.52 6.37
CA VAL A 15 -5.44 2.15 6.11
C VAL A 15 -4.57 1.62 7.25
N GLN A 16 -3.75 2.48 7.87
CA GLN A 16 -2.95 2.07 9.02
C GLN A 16 -3.81 1.55 10.18
N LEU A 17 -5.00 2.09 10.35
CA LEU A 17 -5.92 1.58 11.36
C LEU A 17 -6.20 0.10 11.14
N PHE A 18 -6.44 -0.29 9.89
CA PHE A 18 -6.74 -1.68 9.54
C PHE A 18 -5.54 -2.59 9.70
N TRP A 19 -4.34 -2.10 9.39
CA TRP A 19 -3.13 -2.91 9.57
C TRP A 19 -2.83 -3.17 11.05
N LYS A 20 -3.26 -2.28 11.92
CA LYS A 20 -3.05 -2.44 13.37
C LYS A 20 -4.17 -3.23 14.03
N SER A 21 -5.31 -3.38 13.38
CA SER A 21 -6.46 -4.06 13.96
C SER A 21 -6.41 -5.55 13.63
N PRO A 22 -6.47 -6.44 14.63
CA PRO A 22 -6.51 -7.87 14.36
C PRO A 22 -7.86 -8.33 13.80
N ASP A 23 -8.92 -7.56 14.02
CA ASP A 23 -10.27 -7.92 13.63
C ASP A 23 -10.84 -6.94 12.63
N PRO A 24 -11.80 -7.39 11.78
CA PRO A 24 -12.54 -6.46 10.93
C PRO A 24 -13.28 -5.41 11.75
N LEU A 25 -13.49 -4.24 11.16
CA LEU A 25 -14.06 -3.08 11.85
C LEU A 25 -15.39 -2.66 11.24
N PRO A 26 -16.41 -2.37 12.05
CA PRO A 26 -17.65 -1.80 11.56
C PRO A 26 -17.47 -0.32 11.25
N PHE A 27 -18.37 0.20 10.40
CA PHE A 27 -18.28 1.58 9.93
C PHE A 27 -18.25 2.60 11.08
N ASN A 28 -19.06 2.42 12.12
CA ASN A 28 -19.15 3.39 13.19
C ASN A 28 -17.83 3.50 13.98
N GLU A 29 -17.08 2.42 14.11
CA GLU A 29 -15.78 2.47 14.77
C GLU A 29 -14.75 3.18 13.89
N ILE A 30 -14.82 2.97 12.58
CA ILE A 30 -13.95 3.64 11.63
C ILE A 30 -14.21 5.15 11.66
N LEU A 31 -15.47 5.55 11.61
CA LEU A 31 -15.85 6.95 11.65
C LEU A 31 -15.40 7.60 12.96
N LYS A 32 -15.57 6.90 14.07
CA LYS A 32 -15.13 7.38 15.38
C LYS A 32 -13.62 7.64 15.38
N TYR A 33 -12.84 6.70 14.84
CA TYR A 33 -11.40 6.86 14.75
C TYR A 33 -11.02 8.07 13.89
N CYS A 34 -11.66 8.22 12.74
CA CYS A 34 -11.40 9.34 11.85
C CYS A 34 -11.67 10.68 12.52
N ASN A 35 -12.72 10.77 13.31
CA ASN A 35 -13.13 12.04 13.90
C ASN A 35 -12.47 12.32 15.25
N GLU A 36 -12.25 11.29 16.07
CA GLU A 36 -11.66 11.48 17.39
C GLU A 36 -10.13 11.43 17.36
N GLU A 37 -9.55 10.45 16.67
CA GLU A 37 -8.09 10.29 16.64
C GLU A 37 -7.45 11.12 15.55
N LEU A 38 -8.01 11.11 14.35
CA LEU A 38 -7.46 11.86 13.22
C LEU A 38 -8.02 13.28 13.12
N GLN A 39 -9.05 13.59 13.89
CA GLN A 39 -9.66 14.91 13.96
C GLN A 39 -10.10 15.45 12.59
N LEU A 40 -10.63 14.56 11.75
CA LEU A 40 -11.04 14.92 10.40
C LEU A 40 -12.40 15.61 10.36
N ASN A 41 -13.22 15.42 11.39
CA ASN A 41 -14.55 16.00 11.47
C ASN A 41 -15.41 15.67 10.24
N TRP A 42 -15.43 14.40 9.87
CA TRP A 42 -16.14 13.94 8.68
C TRP A 42 -17.59 13.63 8.95
N ALA A 43 -18.45 13.98 7.98
CA ALA A 43 -19.81 13.45 7.92
C ALA A 43 -19.78 11.98 7.48
N VAL A 44 -20.88 11.28 7.73
CA VAL A 44 -21.03 9.86 7.35
C VAL A 44 -20.75 9.66 5.86
N GLY A 45 -21.31 10.52 5.00
CA GLY A 45 -21.14 10.39 3.56
C GLY A 45 -19.69 10.54 3.10
N THR A 46 -18.94 11.44 3.72
CA THR A 46 -17.52 11.64 3.39
C THR A 46 -16.73 10.39 3.73
N ALA A 47 -16.92 9.86 4.94
CA ALA A 47 -16.23 8.65 5.36
C ALA A 47 -16.57 7.48 4.46
N GLN A 48 -17.86 7.33 4.11
CA GLN A 48 -18.29 6.26 3.22
C GLN A 48 -17.63 6.35 1.85
N THR A 49 -17.49 7.57 1.32
CA THR A 49 -16.84 7.78 0.02
C THR A 49 -15.37 7.36 0.06
N TYR A 50 -14.65 7.71 1.11
CA TYR A 50 -13.24 7.29 1.25
C TYR A 50 -13.10 5.78 1.36
N LEU A 51 -13.96 5.14 2.15
CA LEU A 51 -13.93 3.68 2.31
C LEU A 51 -14.27 2.97 1.00
N ASN A 52 -15.29 3.44 0.29
CA ASN A 52 -15.67 2.86 -1.00
C ASN A 52 -14.51 2.97 -2.00
N ARG A 53 -13.82 4.10 -2.01
CA ARG A 53 -12.67 4.30 -2.88
C ARG A 53 -11.56 3.29 -2.57
N LEU A 54 -11.27 3.08 -1.29
CA LEU A 54 -10.23 2.13 -0.88
C LEU A 54 -10.61 0.69 -1.21
N VAL A 55 -11.89 0.36 -1.12
CA VAL A 55 -12.38 -0.96 -1.55
C VAL A 55 -12.22 -1.12 -3.06
N LEU A 56 -12.58 -0.10 -3.84
CA LEU A 56 -12.42 -0.14 -5.29
C LEU A 56 -10.97 -0.27 -5.73
N LYS A 57 -10.05 0.34 -4.97
CA LYS A 57 -8.61 0.22 -5.23
C LYS A 57 -8.05 -1.15 -4.85
N GLY A 58 -8.84 -1.99 -4.20
CA GLY A 58 -8.40 -3.31 -3.77
C GLY A 58 -7.56 -3.31 -2.51
N ILE A 59 -7.57 -2.22 -1.75
CA ILE A 59 -6.77 -2.07 -0.52
C ILE A 59 -7.54 -2.55 0.69
N LEU A 60 -8.84 -2.28 0.71
CA LEU A 60 -9.76 -2.77 1.74
C LEU A 60 -10.74 -3.75 1.12
N LYS A 61 -11.35 -4.55 1.97
CA LYS A 61 -12.43 -5.45 1.58
C LYS A 61 -13.53 -5.39 2.62
N THR A 62 -14.70 -5.87 2.25
CA THR A 62 -15.84 -5.96 3.16
C THR A 62 -16.29 -7.42 3.25
N ASN A 63 -17.16 -7.70 4.23
CA ASN A 63 -17.79 -9.01 4.34
C ASN A 63 -19.00 -9.15 3.41
N ASN A 64 -19.27 -8.15 2.55
CA ASN A 64 -20.36 -8.11 1.58
C ASN A 64 -21.76 -8.18 2.20
N LYS A 65 -21.87 -7.92 3.49
CA LYS A 65 -23.17 -7.90 4.16
C LYS A 65 -23.78 -6.51 4.07
N ARG A 66 -25.11 -6.47 3.90
CA ARG A 66 -25.86 -5.21 3.87
C ARG A 66 -25.96 -4.61 5.26
N TYR A 67 -26.19 -5.48 6.27
CA TYR A 67 -26.25 -5.07 7.66
C TYR A 67 -25.02 -5.61 8.37
N ARG A 68 -24.52 -4.86 9.33
CA ARG A 68 -23.30 -5.21 10.07
C ARG A 68 -22.13 -5.41 9.12
N LYS A 69 -22.02 -4.50 8.14
CA LYS A 69 -20.90 -4.55 7.20
C LYS A 69 -19.60 -4.31 7.97
N LEU A 70 -18.63 -5.16 7.74
CA LEU A 70 -17.31 -5.07 8.34
C LEU A 70 -16.28 -4.82 7.25
N TYR A 71 -15.30 -4.00 7.57
CA TYR A 71 -14.19 -3.67 6.69
C TYR A 71 -12.90 -4.24 7.26
N SER A 72 -12.02 -4.68 6.38
CA SER A 72 -10.70 -5.17 6.77
C SER A 72 -9.70 -4.90 5.65
N ALA A 73 -8.40 -5.04 5.94
CA ALA A 73 -7.38 -4.86 4.93
C ALA A 73 -7.41 -6.03 3.95
N GLN A 74 -7.46 -5.72 2.65
CA GLN A 74 -7.30 -6.71 1.60
C GLN A 74 -5.82 -7.04 1.40
N LEU A 75 -4.96 -6.03 1.57
CA LEU A 75 -3.52 -6.16 1.41
C LEU A 75 -2.84 -5.73 2.70
N SER A 76 -1.79 -6.45 3.08
CA SER A 76 -0.88 -5.98 4.12
C SER A 76 -0.08 -4.79 3.59
N GLU A 77 0.61 -4.09 4.49
CA GLU A 77 1.49 -3.00 4.06
C GLU A 77 2.59 -3.51 3.13
N ALA A 78 3.16 -4.67 3.43
CA ALA A 78 4.19 -5.27 2.59
C ALA A 78 3.65 -5.62 1.20
N GLU A 79 2.44 -6.17 1.15
CA GLU A 79 1.80 -6.49 -0.14
C GLU A 79 1.50 -5.24 -0.95
N LEU A 80 1.06 -4.16 -0.27
CA LEU A 80 0.79 -2.90 -0.95
C LEU A 80 2.08 -2.29 -1.49
N ALA A 81 3.16 -2.32 -0.71
CA ALA A 81 4.46 -1.83 -1.14
C ALA A 81 4.96 -2.60 -2.37
N GLN A 82 4.80 -3.93 -2.37
CA GLN A 82 5.16 -4.79 -3.48
C GLN A 82 4.38 -4.41 -4.74
N LYS A 83 3.08 -4.24 -4.61
CA LYS A 83 2.22 -3.86 -5.73
C LYS A 83 2.62 -2.50 -6.28
N TYR A 84 2.89 -1.55 -5.40
CA TYR A 84 3.32 -0.21 -5.80
C TYR A 84 4.65 -0.26 -6.55
N ALA A 85 5.62 -1.03 -6.05
CA ALA A 85 6.94 -1.13 -6.68
C ALA A 85 6.83 -1.67 -8.11
N HIS A 86 6.03 -2.73 -8.30
CA HIS A 86 5.81 -3.29 -9.64
C HIS A 86 5.12 -2.29 -10.56
N GLN A 87 4.09 -1.62 -10.06
CA GLN A 87 3.34 -0.64 -10.85
C GLN A 87 4.24 0.53 -11.26
N PHE A 88 5.09 0.98 -10.35
CA PHE A 88 6.02 2.07 -10.62
C PHE A 88 6.99 1.72 -11.74
N VAL A 89 7.58 0.52 -11.69
CA VAL A 89 8.51 0.07 -12.72
C VAL A 89 7.78 -0.10 -14.05
N ASP A 90 6.57 -0.64 -14.03
CA ASP A 90 5.78 -0.81 -15.27
C ASP A 90 5.46 0.54 -15.91
N ASP A 91 4.99 1.50 -15.12
CA ASP A 91 4.53 2.80 -15.65
C ASP A 91 5.70 3.69 -16.06
N SER A 92 6.77 3.68 -15.31
CA SER A 92 7.88 4.64 -15.49
C SER A 92 9.03 4.07 -16.32
N PHE A 93 9.19 2.75 -16.34
CA PHE A 93 10.35 2.11 -16.98
C PHE A 93 9.94 0.98 -17.92
N GLY A 94 8.68 0.96 -18.36
CA GLY A 94 8.21 -0.04 -19.30
C GLY A 94 8.32 -1.48 -18.81
N GLY A 95 8.28 -1.67 -17.49
CA GLY A 95 8.42 -2.98 -16.89
C GLY A 95 9.83 -3.50 -16.79
N SER A 96 10.85 -2.66 -17.10
CA SER A 96 12.24 -3.07 -17.11
C SER A 96 12.93 -2.73 -15.79
N LEU A 97 13.18 -3.75 -14.98
CA LEU A 97 13.96 -3.60 -13.74
C LEU A 97 15.36 -3.07 -14.06
N LYS A 98 15.96 -3.56 -15.15
CA LYS A 98 17.28 -3.09 -15.59
C LYS A 98 17.28 -1.58 -15.82
N ASN A 99 16.29 -1.07 -16.55
CA ASN A 99 16.21 0.36 -16.84
C ASN A 99 15.99 1.17 -15.57
N PHE A 100 15.18 0.65 -14.64
CA PHE A 100 15.00 1.29 -13.34
C PHE A 100 16.33 1.38 -12.60
N LEU A 101 17.08 0.29 -12.52
CA LEU A 101 18.36 0.27 -11.80
C LEU A 101 19.39 1.18 -12.44
N VAL A 102 19.43 1.25 -13.76
CA VAL A 102 20.33 2.17 -14.46
C VAL A 102 20.02 3.61 -14.08
N SER A 103 18.77 3.98 -14.11
CA SER A 103 18.36 5.34 -13.72
C SER A 103 18.61 5.63 -12.25
N PHE A 104 18.31 4.67 -11.39
CA PHE A 104 18.47 4.85 -9.93
C PHE A 104 19.93 5.02 -9.55
N THR A 105 20.83 4.24 -10.18
CA THR A 105 22.23 4.25 -9.79
C THR A 105 23.01 5.40 -10.40
N GLN A 106 22.52 6.04 -11.45
CA GLN A 106 23.15 7.23 -12.00
C GLN A 106 23.12 8.35 -10.96
N GLY A 107 24.28 8.93 -10.68
CA GLY A 107 24.39 9.98 -9.68
C GLY A 107 24.35 9.50 -8.24
N THR A 108 24.24 8.20 -8.01
CA THR A 108 24.21 7.60 -6.68
C THR A 108 25.46 6.76 -6.49
N GLN A 109 26.17 6.99 -5.38
CA GLN A 109 27.34 6.17 -5.06
C GLN A 109 26.90 5.05 -4.13
N LEU A 110 27.08 3.82 -4.59
CA LEU A 110 26.78 2.63 -3.81
C LEU A 110 28.08 2.08 -3.22
N SER A 111 28.04 1.69 -1.95
CA SER A 111 29.16 1.01 -1.32
C SER A 111 29.25 -0.43 -1.86
N GLN A 112 30.45 -1.04 -1.71
CA GLN A 112 30.59 -2.45 -2.08
C GLN A 112 29.61 -3.33 -1.28
N ASN A 113 29.37 -2.98 -0.02
CA ASN A 113 28.41 -3.72 0.80
C ASN A 113 26.99 -3.62 0.25
N ASP A 114 26.57 -2.42 -0.21
CA ASP A 114 25.25 -2.24 -0.83
C ASP A 114 25.12 -3.11 -2.07
N VAL A 115 26.15 -3.15 -2.92
CA VAL A 115 26.14 -3.94 -4.15
C VAL A 115 26.01 -5.42 -3.80
N ASN A 116 26.76 -5.90 -2.80
CA ASN A 116 26.70 -7.29 -2.39
C ASN A 116 25.32 -7.68 -1.85
N GLU A 117 24.73 -6.81 -1.06
CA GLU A 117 23.37 -7.05 -0.54
C GLU A 117 22.34 -7.13 -1.66
N LEU A 118 22.44 -6.23 -2.65
CA LEU A 118 21.54 -6.23 -3.80
C LEU A 118 21.70 -7.50 -4.64
N ILE A 119 22.93 -7.95 -4.86
CA ILE A 119 23.18 -9.19 -5.58
C ILE A 119 22.56 -10.37 -4.85
N ASP A 120 22.71 -10.44 -3.53
CA ASP A 120 22.14 -11.50 -2.73
C ASP A 120 20.61 -11.52 -2.82
N ILE A 121 19.99 -10.35 -2.76
CA ILE A 121 18.54 -10.23 -2.90
C ILE A 121 18.08 -10.74 -4.27
N LEU A 122 18.78 -10.34 -5.33
CA LEU A 122 18.43 -10.75 -6.68
C LEU A 122 18.60 -12.26 -6.85
N HIS A 123 19.66 -12.85 -6.32
CA HIS A 123 19.88 -14.30 -6.39
C HIS A 123 18.80 -15.09 -5.64
N SER A 124 18.36 -14.59 -4.49
CA SER A 124 17.34 -15.28 -3.70
C SER A 124 15.97 -15.28 -4.37
N ASN A 125 15.79 -14.44 -5.39
CA ASN A 125 14.51 -14.31 -6.11
C ASN A 125 14.57 -14.84 -7.54
N ILE A 126 15.58 -15.61 -7.87
CA ILE A 126 15.67 -16.24 -9.19
C ILE A 126 14.60 -17.31 -9.31
N SER A 127 13.87 -17.27 -10.43
CA SER A 127 12.86 -18.27 -10.72
C SER A 127 13.51 -19.58 -11.22
N ASP A 128 13.03 -20.72 -10.73
CA ASP A 128 13.50 -22.02 -11.19
C ASP A 128 13.16 -22.29 -12.65
N ASP A 129 12.26 -21.53 -13.23
CA ASP A 129 11.85 -21.68 -14.63
C ASP A 129 12.81 -21.01 -15.60
N ASN A 130 13.83 -20.32 -15.10
CA ASN A 130 14.81 -19.61 -15.93
C ASN A 130 16.08 -20.40 -16.14
N THR A 131 15.94 -21.51 -16.72
CA THR A 131 17.11 -22.34 -17.06
C THR A 131 17.40 -22.28 -18.54
#